data_78b6b9c0de1bfd5311914365cfd833fe
#
_entry.id   78b6b9c0de1bfd5311914365cfd833fe
#
_cell.length_a   1.000
_cell.length_b   1.000
_cell.length_c   1.000
_cell.angle_alpha   90.00
_cell.angle_beta   90.00
_cell.angle_gamma   90.00
#
_symmetry.space_group_name_H-M   'P 1'
#
loop_
_entity.id
_entity.type
_entity.pdbx_description
1 polymer ?
#
loop_
_entity_poly.entity_id
_entity_poly.type
_entity_poly.pdbx_seq_one_letter_code
_entity_poly.pdbx_strand_id
1 'polypeptide(L)'
;MQLPGLVNLQERALRHSQQGMTFVGLLCILVMVGTIGYAGLRLMPLYLNYMKVARSMDVTATEFKGENPDLNGMRRSLEKHWQIEDISNVEAKEVEITKNDNGGITLHVAYDDSAPYIQNVSLAVHFDKTVKVQ
;
A
#
# COMPACT_ATOMS: atom_id res chain seq x y z
N MET A 1 -48.11 58.61 2.50
CA MET A 1 -46.78 59.20 2.31
C MET A 1 -45.78 58.04 2.42
N GLN A 2 -45.41 57.47 1.29
CA GLN A 2 -44.46 56.35 1.26
C GLN A 2 -43.05 56.91 1.12
N LEU A 3 -42.18 56.51 2.00
CA LEU A 3 -40.76 56.86 1.97
C LEU A 3 -40.03 55.86 1.04
N PRO A 4 -39.60 56.26 -0.16
CA PRO A 4 -38.93 55.37 -1.09
C PRO A 4 -37.40 55.36 -0.84
N GLY A 5 -36.97 54.94 0.31
CA GLY A 5 -35.57 55.03 0.63
C GLY A 5 -35.02 53.86 1.48
N LEU A 6 -35.90 53.05 2.06
CA LEU A 6 -35.48 52.03 3.03
C LEU A 6 -35.37 50.61 2.46
N VAL A 7 -35.86 50.39 1.23
CA VAL A 7 -35.83 49.05 0.62
C VAL A 7 -34.46 48.70 0.01
N ASN A 8 -33.64 49.71 -0.30
CA ASN A 8 -32.36 49.49 -1.01
C ASN A 8 -31.16 49.24 -0.10
N LEU A 9 -31.31 49.32 1.22
CA LEU A 9 -30.21 49.08 2.15
C LEU A 9 -30.14 47.61 2.57
N GLN A 10 -31.24 46.88 2.43
CA GLN A 10 -31.30 45.49 2.85
C GLN A 10 -30.82 44.51 1.75
N GLU A 11 -30.93 44.89 0.49
CA GLU A 11 -30.41 44.09 -0.61
C GLU A 11 -28.88 44.18 -0.79
N ARG A 12 -28.25 45.22 -0.25
CA ARG A 12 -26.78 45.36 -0.30
C ARG A 12 -26.05 44.53 0.75
N ALA A 13 -26.74 44.09 1.80
CA ALA A 13 -26.14 43.30 2.88
C ALA A 13 -26.02 41.80 2.54
N LEU A 14 -26.67 41.32 1.48
CA LEU A 14 -26.62 39.90 1.07
C LEU A 14 -25.69 39.61 -0.10
N ARG A 15 -24.91 40.60 -0.52
CA ARG A 15 -23.70 40.26 -1.25
C ARG A 15 -22.68 39.73 -0.24
N HIS A 16 -22.97 38.56 0.30
CA HIS A 16 -21.94 37.73 0.86
C HIS A 16 -20.86 37.62 -0.22
N SER A 17 -19.74 38.22 0.06
CA SER A 17 -18.52 37.97 -0.65
C SER A 17 -18.39 36.47 -0.76
N GLN A 18 -18.78 35.91 -1.90
CA GLN A 18 -18.16 34.69 -2.37
C GLN A 18 -16.70 35.10 -2.52
N GLN A 19 -15.96 34.96 -1.42
CA GLN A 19 -14.52 34.96 -1.48
C GLN A 19 -14.22 33.69 -2.27
N GLY A 20 -14.16 33.88 -3.59
CA GLY A 20 -13.67 32.85 -4.48
C GLY A 20 -12.37 32.35 -3.89
N MET A 21 -12.23 31.04 -3.75
CA MET A 21 -10.96 30.45 -3.40
C MET A 21 -9.89 31.25 -4.13
N THR A 22 -9.03 31.93 -3.38
CA THR A 22 -7.98 32.74 -4.00
C THR A 22 -7.18 31.81 -4.90
N PHE A 23 -6.77 32.27 -6.07
CA PHE A 23 -5.95 31.48 -7.00
C PHE A 23 -4.78 30.77 -6.28
N VAL A 24 -4.21 31.43 -5.27
CA VAL A 24 -3.19 30.88 -4.39
C VAL A 24 -3.70 29.69 -3.56
N GLY A 25 -4.91 29.78 -3.01
CA GLY A 25 -5.52 28.68 -2.26
C GLY A 25 -5.78 27.46 -3.14
N LEU A 26 -6.27 27.66 -4.36
CA LEU A 26 -6.44 26.59 -5.34
C LEU A 26 -5.10 25.95 -5.72
N LEU A 27 -4.07 26.77 -5.93
CA LEU A 27 -2.71 26.30 -6.26
C LEU A 27 -2.15 25.43 -5.10
N CYS A 28 -2.31 25.90 -3.85
CA CYS A 28 -1.85 25.13 -2.68
C CYS A 28 -2.53 23.75 -2.58
N ILE A 29 -3.85 23.70 -2.81
CA ILE A 29 -4.59 22.43 -2.81
C ILE A 29 -4.09 21.52 -3.93
N LEU A 30 -3.86 22.06 -5.13
CA LEU A 30 -3.41 21.30 -6.28
C LEU A 30 -2.01 20.71 -6.06
N VAL A 31 -1.09 21.48 -5.46
CA VAL A 31 0.24 21.00 -5.06
C VAL A 31 0.14 19.89 -4.00
N MET A 32 -0.72 20.07 -3.00
CA MET A 32 -0.92 19.07 -1.94
C MET A 32 -1.47 17.76 -2.50
N VAL A 33 -2.51 17.82 -3.32
CA VAL A 33 -3.10 16.63 -3.98
C VAL A 33 -2.10 15.99 -4.94
N GLY A 34 -1.34 16.79 -5.69
CA GLY A 34 -0.30 16.29 -6.59
C GLY A 34 0.81 15.55 -5.87
N THR A 35 1.26 16.06 -4.73
CA THR A 35 2.28 15.42 -3.89
C THR A 35 1.81 14.07 -3.34
N ILE A 36 0.58 14.03 -2.83
CA ILE A 36 -0.01 12.78 -2.32
C ILE A 36 -0.21 11.76 -3.45
N GLY A 37 -0.71 12.20 -4.60
CA GLY A 37 -0.89 11.35 -5.77
C GLY A 37 0.43 10.78 -6.28
N TYR A 38 1.48 11.59 -6.32
CA TYR A 38 2.82 11.16 -6.72
C TYR A 38 3.39 10.12 -5.74
N ALA A 39 3.19 10.30 -4.42
CA ALA A 39 3.58 9.31 -3.41
C ALA A 39 2.87 7.97 -3.63
N GLY A 40 1.56 8.00 -3.92
CA GLY A 40 0.78 6.80 -4.23
C GLY A 40 1.31 6.04 -5.45
N LEU A 41 1.66 6.75 -6.53
CA LEU A 41 2.25 6.14 -7.71
C LEU A 41 3.62 5.49 -7.42
N ARG A 42 4.41 6.08 -6.53
CA ARG A 42 5.71 5.51 -6.12
C ARG A 42 5.59 4.30 -5.20
N LEU A 43 4.52 4.23 -4.41
CA LEU A 43 4.24 3.07 -3.55
C LEU A 43 3.62 1.90 -4.31
N MET A 44 3.01 2.15 -5.48
CA MET A 44 2.35 1.12 -6.27
C MET A 44 3.26 -0.08 -6.60
N PRO A 45 4.50 0.10 -7.11
CA PRO A 45 5.37 -1.03 -7.41
C PRO A 45 5.76 -1.84 -6.17
N LEU A 46 5.93 -1.21 -5.01
CA LEU A 46 6.22 -1.90 -3.74
C LEU A 46 5.06 -2.83 -3.36
N TYR A 47 3.84 -2.32 -3.47
CA TYR A 47 2.65 -3.10 -3.17
C TYR A 47 2.43 -4.26 -4.16
N LEU A 48 2.72 -4.05 -5.45
CA LEU A 48 2.66 -5.11 -6.45
C LEU A 48 3.69 -6.22 -6.17
N ASN A 49 4.90 -5.86 -5.76
CA ASN A 49 5.92 -6.82 -5.35
C ASN A 49 5.47 -7.62 -4.10
N TYR A 50 4.91 -6.94 -3.11
CA TYR A 50 4.34 -7.61 -1.95
C TYR A 50 3.24 -8.62 -2.33
N MET A 51 2.36 -8.26 -3.29
CA MET A 51 1.32 -9.18 -3.77
C MET A 51 1.90 -10.43 -4.43
N LYS A 52 3.02 -10.33 -5.14
CA LYS A 52 3.74 -11.48 -5.70
C LYS A 52 4.27 -12.39 -4.61
N VAL A 53 4.92 -11.81 -3.59
CA VAL A 53 5.41 -12.54 -2.41
C VAL A 53 4.27 -13.27 -1.71
N ALA A 54 3.18 -12.56 -1.40
CA ALA A 54 2.01 -13.12 -0.75
C ALA A 54 1.39 -14.28 -1.55
N ARG A 55 1.24 -14.11 -2.87
CA ARG A 55 0.73 -15.16 -3.76
C ARG A 55 1.62 -16.38 -3.79
N SER A 56 2.94 -16.20 -3.91
CA SER A 56 3.89 -17.32 -3.93
C SER A 56 3.84 -18.14 -2.64
N MET A 57 3.70 -17.46 -1.49
CA MET A 57 3.51 -18.13 -0.20
C MET A 57 2.16 -18.88 -0.12
N ASP A 58 1.07 -18.25 -0.57
CA ASP A 58 -0.27 -18.86 -0.55
C ASP A 58 -0.34 -20.08 -1.49
N VAL A 59 0.28 -20.01 -2.67
CA VAL A 59 0.36 -21.15 -3.62
C VAL A 59 1.18 -22.29 -3.03
N THR A 60 2.36 -22.00 -2.48
CA THR A 60 3.18 -23.01 -1.81
C THR A 60 2.43 -23.66 -0.65
N ALA A 61 1.74 -22.88 0.18
CA ALA A 61 0.94 -23.43 1.26
C ALA A 61 -0.19 -24.34 0.77
N THR A 62 -0.79 -24.04 -0.38
CA THR A 62 -1.84 -24.85 -0.98
C THR A 62 -1.32 -26.14 -1.59
N GLU A 63 -0.13 -26.12 -2.21
CA GLU A 63 0.52 -27.29 -2.80
C GLU A 63 0.83 -28.37 -1.74
N PHE A 64 1.18 -27.96 -0.54
CA PHE A 64 1.53 -28.89 0.56
C PHE A 64 0.40 -29.11 1.56
N LYS A 65 -0.80 -28.70 1.23
CA LYS A 65 -1.98 -28.92 2.07
C LYS A 65 -2.34 -30.40 2.11
N GLY A 66 -2.39 -30.98 3.33
CA GLY A 66 -2.82 -32.36 3.56
C GLY A 66 -1.73 -33.44 3.40
N GLU A 67 -0.53 -33.09 3.00
CA GLU A 67 0.64 -33.99 2.99
C GLU A 67 1.47 -33.84 4.27
N ASN A 68 2.26 -34.89 4.59
CA ASN A 68 3.33 -34.76 5.60
C ASN A 68 4.38 -33.80 5.02
N PRO A 69 4.43 -32.54 5.49
CA PRO A 69 5.16 -31.54 4.75
C PRO A 69 6.67 -31.75 4.93
N ASP A 70 7.32 -32.03 3.81
CA ASP A 70 8.76 -31.94 3.72
C ASP A 70 9.16 -30.45 3.65
N LEU A 71 9.77 -29.96 4.72
CA LEU A 71 10.23 -28.56 4.80
C LEU A 71 11.18 -28.19 3.65
N ASN A 72 11.99 -29.14 3.20
CA ASN A 72 12.90 -28.94 2.07
C ASN A 72 12.14 -28.88 0.74
N GLY A 73 11.09 -29.67 0.59
CA GLY A 73 10.20 -29.62 -0.58
C GLY A 73 9.48 -28.29 -0.66
N MET A 74 8.94 -27.80 0.46
CA MET A 74 8.29 -26.49 0.54
C MET A 74 9.25 -25.36 0.18
N ARG A 75 10.48 -25.38 0.68
CA ARG A 75 11.48 -24.37 0.35
C ARG A 75 11.83 -24.35 -1.13
N ARG A 76 12.02 -25.51 -1.75
CA ARG A 76 12.28 -25.61 -3.20
C ARG A 76 11.09 -25.12 -4.04
N SER A 77 9.85 -25.44 -3.64
CA SER A 77 8.65 -24.94 -4.31
C SER A 77 8.57 -23.42 -4.17
N LEU A 78 8.81 -22.87 -2.99
CA LEU A 78 8.84 -21.45 -2.74
C LEU A 78 9.89 -20.75 -3.62
N GLU A 79 11.13 -21.25 -3.66
CA GLU A 79 12.20 -20.72 -4.52
C GLU A 79 11.83 -20.75 -5.99
N LYS A 80 11.16 -21.80 -6.46
CA LYS A 80 10.67 -21.91 -7.82
C LYS A 80 9.61 -20.84 -8.13
N HIS A 81 8.64 -20.63 -7.24
CA HIS A 81 7.64 -19.57 -7.40
C HIS A 81 8.27 -18.18 -7.35
N TRP A 82 9.29 -17.98 -6.51
CA TRP A 82 10.08 -16.75 -6.45
C TRP A 82 10.73 -16.39 -7.78
N GLN A 83 11.30 -17.38 -8.44
CA GLN A 83 11.90 -17.21 -9.78
C GLN A 83 10.86 -16.94 -10.86
N ILE A 84 9.72 -17.63 -10.81
CA ILE A 84 8.64 -17.45 -11.80
C ILE A 84 8.02 -16.05 -11.72
N GLU A 85 7.82 -15.56 -10.50
CA GLU A 85 7.23 -14.22 -10.26
C GLU A 85 8.26 -13.08 -10.34
N ASP A 86 9.55 -13.41 -10.57
CA ASP A 86 10.66 -12.45 -10.64
C ASP A 86 10.72 -11.54 -9.39
N ILE A 87 10.72 -12.18 -8.21
CA ILE A 87 10.80 -11.49 -6.92
C ILE A 87 12.27 -11.26 -6.60
N SER A 88 12.70 -10.00 -6.55
CA SER A 88 14.09 -9.61 -6.34
C SER A 88 14.36 -8.78 -5.08
N ASN A 89 13.31 -8.23 -4.48
CA ASN A 89 13.40 -7.32 -3.33
C ASN A 89 13.50 -8.04 -1.97
N VAL A 90 13.22 -9.32 -1.94
CA VAL A 90 13.36 -10.19 -0.76
C VAL A 90 13.76 -11.60 -1.24
N GLU A 91 14.61 -12.27 -0.50
CA GLU A 91 15.04 -13.63 -0.87
C GLU A 91 14.08 -14.68 -0.31
N ALA A 92 13.83 -15.75 -1.07
CA ALA A 92 12.98 -16.85 -0.62
C ALA A 92 13.47 -17.51 0.68
N LYS A 93 14.78 -17.45 0.95
CA LYS A 93 15.37 -17.95 2.20
C LYS A 93 15.02 -17.14 3.44
N GLU A 94 14.58 -15.87 3.27
CA GLU A 94 14.14 -15.01 4.37
C GLU A 94 12.75 -15.41 4.88
N VAL A 95 12.02 -16.23 4.13
CA VAL A 95 10.78 -16.83 4.59
C VAL A 95 11.07 -17.87 5.64
N GLU A 96 10.64 -17.62 6.86
CA GLU A 96 10.71 -18.59 7.96
C GLU A 96 9.64 -19.65 7.80
N ILE A 97 10.06 -20.91 7.79
CA ILE A 97 9.16 -22.06 7.75
C ILE A 97 9.23 -22.72 9.12
N THR A 98 8.19 -22.55 9.92
CA THR A 98 8.13 -23.06 11.30
C THR A 98 7.10 -24.17 11.40
N LYS A 99 7.50 -25.31 12.00
CA LYS A 99 6.58 -26.40 12.33
C LYS A 99 6.04 -26.16 13.75
N ASN A 100 4.73 -26.11 13.87
CA ASN A 100 4.04 -25.96 15.15
C ASN A 100 3.94 -27.31 15.88
N ASP A 101 3.81 -27.28 17.19
CA ASP A 101 3.64 -28.49 18.05
C ASP A 101 2.42 -29.34 17.65
N ASN A 102 1.42 -28.75 17.04
CA ASN A 102 0.22 -29.43 16.54
C ASN A 102 0.40 -30.07 15.15
N GLY A 103 1.63 -30.08 14.59
CA GLY A 103 1.93 -30.65 13.29
C GLY A 103 1.65 -29.72 12.10
N GLY A 104 1.07 -28.56 12.31
CA GLY A 104 0.88 -27.53 11.29
C GLY A 104 2.17 -26.79 10.96
N ILE A 105 2.26 -26.28 9.74
CA ILE A 105 3.38 -25.44 9.31
C ILE A 105 2.92 -24.00 9.12
N THR A 106 3.77 -23.07 9.47
CA THR A 106 3.58 -21.64 9.29
C THR A 106 4.72 -21.09 8.46
N LEU A 107 4.38 -20.39 7.37
CA LEU A 107 5.31 -19.59 6.59
C LEU A 107 5.16 -18.13 7.05
N HIS A 108 6.26 -17.52 7.42
CA HIS A 108 6.31 -16.12 7.84
C HIS A 108 7.41 -15.38 7.10
N VAL A 109 7.10 -14.19 6.61
CA VAL A 109 8.09 -13.25 6.05
C VAL A 109 7.82 -11.86 6.55
N ALA A 110 8.87 -11.19 6.98
CA ALA A 110 8.85 -9.77 7.31
C ALA A 110 10.04 -9.09 6.64
N TYR A 111 9.81 -8.05 5.87
CA TYR A 111 10.86 -7.32 5.18
C TYR A 111 10.51 -5.85 4.97
N ASP A 112 11.52 -5.04 4.82
CA ASP A 112 11.41 -3.63 4.49
C ASP A 112 11.71 -3.42 3.02
N ASP A 113 10.85 -2.66 2.35
CA ASP A 113 11.06 -2.24 0.97
C ASP A 113 10.96 -0.72 0.87
N SER A 114 11.68 -0.12 -0.08
CA SER A 114 11.72 1.33 -0.21
C SER A 114 11.73 1.80 -1.65
N ALA A 115 11.02 2.89 -1.90
CA ALA A 115 11.04 3.59 -3.18
C ALA A 115 11.60 5.00 -3.02
N PRO A 116 12.49 5.44 -3.93
CA PRO A 116 12.95 6.81 -3.93
C PRO A 116 11.79 7.76 -4.24
N TYR A 117 11.65 8.82 -3.45
CA TYR A 117 10.60 9.80 -3.62
C TYR A 117 11.11 11.07 -4.29
N ILE A 118 11.96 11.85 -3.59
CA ILE A 118 12.58 13.07 -4.11
C ILE A 118 14.01 13.13 -3.61
N GLN A 119 14.98 13.20 -4.51
CA GLN A 119 16.41 13.29 -4.18
C GLN A 119 16.84 12.28 -3.09
N ASN A 120 17.10 12.74 -1.88
CA ASN A 120 17.56 11.93 -0.74
C ASN A 120 16.44 11.42 0.16
N VAL A 121 15.16 11.65 -0.21
CA VAL A 121 14.00 11.17 0.52
C VAL A 121 13.48 9.90 -0.13
N SER A 122 13.34 8.82 0.65
CA SER A 122 12.71 7.57 0.23
C SER A 122 11.49 7.24 1.09
N LEU A 123 10.52 6.59 0.48
CA LEU A 123 9.37 6.03 1.15
C LEU A 123 9.71 4.59 1.51
N ALA A 124 9.78 4.28 2.80
CA ALA A 124 9.99 2.93 3.31
C ALA A 124 8.67 2.34 3.79
N VAL A 125 8.43 1.07 3.46
CA VAL A 125 7.24 0.33 3.87
C VAL A 125 7.69 -1.00 4.45
N HIS A 126 7.17 -1.33 5.63
CA HIS A 126 7.36 -2.61 6.27
C HIS A 126 6.23 -3.55 5.87
N PHE A 127 6.58 -4.71 5.33
CA PHE A 127 5.64 -5.76 4.98
C PHE A 127 5.81 -6.96 5.90
N ASP A 128 4.70 -7.47 6.38
CA ASP A 128 4.62 -8.69 7.19
C ASP A 128 3.51 -9.59 6.65
N LYS A 129 3.83 -10.85 6.39
CA LYS A 129 2.87 -11.84 5.90
C LYS A 129 3.10 -13.18 6.60
N THR A 130 2.02 -13.72 7.11
CA THR A 130 1.99 -15.06 7.71
C THR A 130 0.95 -15.92 7.01
N VAL A 131 1.35 -17.12 6.59
CA VAL A 131 0.46 -18.12 5.97
C VAL A 131 0.56 -19.42 6.75
N LYS A 132 -0.59 -19.98 7.11
CA LYS A 132 -0.66 -21.29 7.77
C LYS A 132 -1.00 -22.38 6.75
N VAL A 133 -0.22 -23.46 6.79
CA VAL A 133 -0.49 -24.68 6.02
C VAL A 133 -1.31 -25.61 6.92
N GLN A 134 -2.54 -25.86 6.54
CA GLN A 134 -3.49 -26.73 7.25
C GLN A 134 -3.77 -28.01 6.44
#